data_5bfe804b06c101524cd26083452d6e8f
#
_entry.id   5bfe804b06c101524cd26083452d6e8f
#
_cell.length_a   1.000
_cell.length_b   1.000
_cell.length_c   1.000
_cell.angle_alpha   90.00
_cell.angle_beta   90.00
_cell.angle_gamma   90.00
#
_symmetry.space_group_name_H-M   'P 1'
#
loop_
_entity.id
_entity.type
_entity.pdbx_description
1 polymer ?
#
loop_
_entity_poly.entity_id
_entity_poly.type
_entity_poly.pdbx_seq_one_letter_code
_entity_poly.pdbx_strand_id
1 'polypeptide(L)'
;MNPRKSSKEPSNGHERENEWSEVIRGERYIIRTSSAETNGVYSMLEVVADPRNGVPMHVHDNADEHFIILEGKAFIANGDRRAEVAAGSSITITRGVPHAWCNASEDAPVRMRVIFSPGGLEELFRKHAKTAPR
;
A
#
# COMPACT_ATOMS: atom_id res chain seq x y z
N MET A 1 -1.86 18.53 15.72
CA MET A 1 -1.75 18.48 15.02
C MET A 1 -1.90 18.66 14.31
N ASN A 2 -2.16 18.61 14.29
CA ASN A 2 -2.31 18.85 13.17
C ASN A 2 -2.30 19.17 12.49
N PRO A 3 -2.41 19.31 12.60
CA PRO A 3 -2.66 19.51 11.77
C PRO A 3 -2.82 19.41 11.04
N ARG A 4 -3.19 19.21 10.91
CA ARG A 4 -3.35 18.94 10.05
C ARG A 4 -3.71 19.05 9.41
N LYS A 5 -3.90 19.24 9.38
CA LYS A 5 -4.25 19.28 8.50
C LYS A 5 -4.37 19.55 7.92
N SER A 6 -4.29 19.85 8.20
CA SER A 6 -4.40 20.07 7.38
C SER A 6 -4.34 20.29 6.75
N SER A 7 -4.28 20.60 6.83
CA SER A 7 -4.26 20.73 6.10
C SER A 7 -4.32 20.87 5.30
N LYS A 8 -4.49 21.28 4.88
CA LYS A 8 -4.50 21.37 3.91
C LYS A 8 -4.46 21.94 2.99
N GLU A 9 -4.03 22.45 2.46
CA GLU A 9 -4.04 23.03 1.42
C GLU A 9 -4.19 22.54 0.32
N PRO A 10 -4.68 22.85 -0.30
CA PRO A 10 -5.00 22.15 -1.41
C PRO A 10 -4.33 22.64 -2.58
N SER A 11 -3.54 21.87 -3.08
CA SER A 11 -3.06 22.07 -4.40
C SER A 11 -3.81 21.10 -5.26
N ASN A 12 -3.70 21.22 -6.55
CA ASN A 12 -4.36 20.33 -7.48
C ASN A 12 -3.90 18.91 -7.32
N GLY A 13 -2.66 18.71 -6.96
CA GLY A 13 -2.14 17.38 -6.74
C GLY A 13 -2.80 16.70 -5.57
N HIS A 14 -3.13 17.47 -4.55
CA HIS A 14 -3.75 16.90 -3.36
C HIS A 14 -5.13 16.36 -3.64
N GLU A 15 -5.90 17.02 -4.50
CA GLU A 15 -7.22 16.54 -4.82
C GLU A 15 -7.15 15.17 -5.46
N ARG A 16 -6.18 14.98 -6.35
CA ARG A 16 -6.00 13.70 -7.00
C ARG A 16 -5.58 12.63 -6.02
N GLU A 17 -4.75 12.99 -5.05
CA GLU A 17 -4.28 12.05 -4.04
C GLU A 17 -5.34 11.66 -3.05
N ASN A 18 -6.43 12.43 -2.96
CA ASN A 18 -7.53 12.08 -2.07
C ASN A 18 -8.53 11.14 -2.71
N GLU A 19 -8.28 10.70 -3.93
CA GLU A 19 -9.14 9.76 -4.62
C GLU A 19 -8.49 8.38 -4.64
N TRP A 20 -9.34 7.38 -4.51
CA TRP A 20 -8.87 6.01 -4.66
C TRP A 20 -8.53 5.76 -6.13
N SER A 21 -7.45 5.07 -6.35
CA SER A 21 -6.93 4.75 -7.68
C SER A 21 -6.70 3.26 -7.82
N GLU A 22 -6.67 2.79 -9.06
CA GLU A 22 -6.43 1.39 -9.38
C GLU A 22 -5.18 1.28 -10.24
N VAL A 23 -4.27 0.39 -9.88
CA VAL A 23 -3.19 -0.03 -10.77
C VAL A 23 -3.52 -1.40 -11.33
N ILE A 24 -3.99 -2.28 -10.46
CA ILE A 24 -4.41 -3.62 -10.82
C ILE A 24 -5.91 -3.70 -10.57
N ARG A 25 -6.63 -4.29 -11.49
CA ARG A 25 -8.07 -4.42 -11.36
C ARG A 25 -8.42 -5.16 -10.08
N GLY A 26 -9.30 -4.55 -9.27
CA GLY A 26 -9.72 -5.13 -8.01
C GLY A 26 -8.82 -4.78 -6.84
N GLU A 27 -7.79 -3.98 -7.09
CA GLU A 27 -6.93 -3.48 -6.04
C GLU A 27 -6.91 -1.97 -6.12
N ARG A 28 -7.37 -1.32 -5.06
CA ARG A 28 -7.43 0.15 -4.99
C ARG A 28 -6.48 0.65 -3.94
N TYR A 29 -5.94 1.82 -4.17
CA TYR A 29 -5.05 2.42 -3.19
C TYR A 29 -5.30 3.92 -3.09
N ILE A 30 -4.89 4.50 -1.98
CA ILE A 30 -4.86 5.93 -1.78
C ILE A 30 -3.58 6.26 -1.02
N ILE A 31 -2.93 7.35 -1.40
CA ILE A 31 -1.71 7.78 -0.73
C ILE A 31 -2.10 8.57 0.51
N ARG A 32 -1.74 8.06 1.67
CA ARG A 32 -2.01 8.73 2.93
C ARG A 32 -0.91 9.68 3.32
N THR A 33 0.35 9.32 3.02
CA THR A 33 1.50 10.17 3.29
C THR A 33 2.46 10.00 2.13
N SER A 34 2.78 11.09 1.46
CA SER A 34 3.71 11.03 0.34
C SER A 34 5.15 11.17 0.84
N SER A 35 6.08 10.73 0.00
CA SER A 35 7.50 10.89 0.28
C SER A 35 7.87 12.36 0.44
N ALA A 36 7.24 13.24 -0.33
CA ALA A 36 7.52 14.68 -0.24
C ALA A 36 7.18 15.24 1.13
N GLU A 37 6.13 14.71 1.77
CA GLU A 37 5.73 15.19 3.09
C GLU A 37 6.70 14.81 4.19
N THR A 38 7.55 13.82 3.94
CA THR A 38 8.47 13.30 4.96
C THR A 38 9.92 13.50 4.59
N ASN A 39 10.21 14.29 3.56
CA ASN A 39 11.57 14.46 3.03
C ASN A 39 12.20 13.12 2.68
N GLY A 40 11.39 12.22 2.13
CA GLY A 40 11.90 10.94 1.65
C GLY A 40 12.06 9.87 2.72
N VAL A 41 11.69 10.15 3.97
CA VAL A 41 11.89 9.17 5.04
C VAL A 41 10.99 7.98 4.85
N TYR A 42 9.73 8.21 4.51
CA TYR A 42 8.80 7.12 4.23
C TYR A 42 7.63 7.64 3.42
N SER A 43 6.87 6.71 2.87
CA SER A 43 5.56 6.99 2.30
C SER A 43 4.59 5.93 2.79
N MET A 44 3.30 6.27 2.81
CA MET A 44 2.29 5.35 3.31
C MET A 44 1.08 5.37 2.41
N LEU A 45 0.65 4.18 2.02
CA LEU A 45 -0.55 3.97 1.24
C LEU A 45 -1.55 3.17 2.06
N GLU A 46 -2.81 3.33 1.73
CA GLU A 46 -3.82 2.39 2.18
C GLU A 46 -4.31 1.64 0.95
N VAL A 47 -4.40 0.32 1.08
CA VAL A 47 -4.72 -0.57 -0.04
C VAL A 47 -5.92 -1.40 0.35
N VAL A 48 -6.85 -1.54 -0.59
CA VAL A 48 -8.00 -2.44 -0.44
C VAL A 48 -8.00 -3.36 -1.65
N ALA A 49 -7.95 -4.65 -1.40
CA ALA A 49 -7.93 -5.65 -2.47
C ALA A 49 -9.13 -6.59 -2.34
N ASP A 50 -9.79 -6.81 -3.46
CA ASP A 50 -10.92 -7.73 -3.53
C ASP A 50 -10.45 -9.16 -3.33
N PRO A 51 -11.36 -10.10 -3.04
CA PRO A 51 -10.98 -11.50 -2.87
C PRO A 51 -10.13 -12.00 -4.04
N ARG A 52 -9.10 -12.75 -3.72
CA ARG A 52 -8.18 -13.38 -4.66
C ARG A 52 -7.26 -12.42 -5.41
N ASN A 53 -7.36 -11.14 -5.11
CA ASN A 53 -6.45 -10.16 -5.68
C ASN A 53 -5.16 -10.11 -4.88
N GLY A 54 -4.10 -9.68 -5.54
CA GLY A 54 -2.82 -9.53 -4.89
C GLY A 54 -1.76 -9.12 -5.89
N VAL A 55 -0.52 -9.17 -5.45
CA VAL A 55 0.63 -8.78 -6.25
C VAL A 55 1.56 -9.97 -6.34
N PRO A 56 1.93 -10.40 -7.56
CA PRO A 56 2.82 -11.54 -7.71
C PRO A 56 4.23 -11.24 -7.23
N MET A 57 5.06 -12.27 -7.22
CA MET A 57 6.42 -12.16 -6.72
C MET A 57 7.18 -11.04 -7.41
N HIS A 58 7.78 -10.17 -6.60
CA HIS A 58 8.57 -9.05 -7.08
C HIS A 58 9.57 -8.67 -5.99
N VAL A 59 10.46 -7.75 -6.30
CA VAL A 59 11.48 -7.33 -5.36
C VAL A 59 11.64 -5.81 -5.44
N HIS A 60 11.86 -5.20 -4.29
CA HIS A 60 12.21 -3.77 -4.19
C HIS A 60 13.63 -3.69 -3.67
N ASP A 61 14.53 -3.10 -4.45
CA ASP A 61 15.93 -3.05 -4.07
C ASP A 61 16.27 -1.88 -3.18
N ASN A 62 15.42 -0.87 -3.14
CA ASN A 62 15.77 0.40 -2.51
C ASN A 62 14.84 0.80 -1.36
N ALA A 63 13.92 -0.06 -0.98
CA ALA A 63 12.99 0.28 0.11
C ALA A 63 12.53 -0.97 0.83
N ASP A 64 12.37 -0.84 2.11
CA ASP A 64 11.66 -1.84 2.92
C ASP A 64 10.17 -1.60 2.77
N GLU A 65 9.37 -2.65 2.87
CA GLU A 65 7.93 -2.55 2.76
C GLU A 65 7.29 -3.15 4.01
N HIS A 66 6.45 -2.37 4.68
CA HIS A 66 5.80 -2.79 5.92
C HIS A 66 4.31 -2.89 5.67
N PHE A 67 3.72 -4.03 6.01
CA PHE A 67 2.29 -4.27 5.86
C PHE A 67 1.64 -4.28 7.24
N ILE A 68 0.57 -3.51 7.39
CA ILE A 68 -0.25 -3.51 8.60
C ILE A 68 -1.65 -3.86 8.16
N ILE A 69 -2.15 -5.01 8.59
CA ILE A 69 -3.48 -5.46 8.19
C ILE A 69 -4.51 -4.79 9.08
N LEU A 70 -5.45 -4.07 8.46
CA LEU A 70 -6.50 -3.35 9.17
C LEU A 70 -7.80 -4.14 9.22
N GLU A 71 -8.14 -4.82 8.13
CA GLU A 71 -9.36 -5.63 8.04
C GLU A 71 -9.08 -6.80 7.13
N GLY A 72 -9.63 -7.95 7.47
CA GLY A 72 -9.46 -9.15 6.65
C GLY A 72 -8.14 -9.82 6.92
N LYS A 73 -7.64 -10.52 5.92
CA LYS A 73 -6.40 -11.29 6.06
C LYS A 73 -5.74 -11.44 4.70
N ALA A 74 -4.41 -11.58 4.73
CA ALA A 74 -3.61 -11.72 3.52
C ALA A 74 -2.64 -12.88 3.68
N PHE A 75 -2.38 -13.59 2.58
CA PHE A 75 -1.23 -14.47 2.50
C PHE A 75 -0.05 -13.65 2.02
N ILE A 76 1.08 -13.74 2.72
CA ILE A 76 2.26 -12.98 2.35
C ILE A 76 3.42 -13.96 2.25
N ALA A 77 4.09 -13.93 1.08
CA ALA A 77 5.32 -14.67 0.87
C ALA A 77 6.48 -13.70 1.06
N ASN A 78 7.38 -14.02 1.97
CA ASN A 78 8.52 -13.19 2.33
C ASN A 78 9.76 -14.07 2.15
N GLY A 79 10.35 -14.00 0.98
CA GLY A 79 11.40 -14.96 0.62
C GLY A 79 10.84 -16.36 0.62
N ASP A 80 11.44 -17.25 1.41
CA ASP A 80 11.00 -18.64 1.51
C ASP A 80 9.88 -18.83 2.50
N ARG A 81 9.51 -17.81 3.25
CA ARG A 81 8.50 -17.93 4.27
C ARG A 81 7.15 -17.51 3.74
N ARG A 82 6.12 -18.19 4.23
CA ARG A 82 4.74 -17.86 3.87
C ARG A 82 3.93 -17.79 5.14
N ALA A 83 3.07 -16.78 5.22
CA ALA A 83 2.27 -16.59 6.42
C ALA A 83 0.92 -16.03 6.05
N GLU A 84 -0.10 -16.43 6.80
CA GLU A 84 -1.38 -15.76 6.76
C GLU A 84 -1.35 -14.70 7.85
N VAL A 85 -1.59 -13.45 7.48
CA VAL A 85 -1.49 -12.30 8.37
C VAL A 85 -2.87 -11.68 8.47
N ALA A 86 -3.39 -11.62 9.69
CA ALA A 86 -4.76 -11.16 9.92
C ALA A 86 -4.79 -9.74 10.49
N ALA A 87 -5.99 -9.18 10.52
CA ALA A 87 -6.19 -7.84 11.07
C ALA A 87 -5.57 -7.72 12.46
N GLY A 88 -4.88 -6.60 12.69
CA GLY A 88 -4.17 -6.36 13.93
C GLY A 88 -2.71 -6.79 13.90
N SER A 89 -2.27 -7.45 12.83
CA SER A 89 -0.89 -7.92 12.70
C SER A 89 -0.15 -7.14 11.63
N SER A 90 1.17 -7.24 11.67
CA SER A 90 2.02 -6.56 10.69
C SER A 90 3.19 -7.45 10.33
N ILE A 91 3.79 -7.15 9.17
CA ILE A 91 4.98 -7.86 8.71
C ILE A 91 5.82 -6.89 7.91
N THR A 92 7.13 -7.05 8.00
CA THR A 92 8.08 -6.21 7.26
C THR A 92 8.85 -7.07 6.27
N ILE A 93 8.91 -6.59 5.03
CA ILE A 93 9.74 -7.19 3.99
C ILE A 93 10.93 -6.26 3.80
N THR A 94 12.12 -6.73 4.10
CA THR A 94 13.30 -5.91 3.92
C THR A 94 13.68 -5.82 2.45
N ARG A 95 14.31 -4.72 2.08
CA ARG A 95 14.73 -4.51 0.68
C ARG A 95 15.56 -5.68 0.19
N GLY A 96 15.40 -5.99 -1.08
CA GLY A 96 16.15 -7.08 -1.69
C GLY A 96 15.54 -8.45 -1.52
N VAL A 97 14.46 -8.58 -0.73
CA VAL A 97 13.83 -9.89 -0.52
C VAL A 97 12.64 -10.03 -1.46
N PRO A 98 12.62 -11.08 -2.30
CA PRO A 98 11.46 -11.32 -3.17
C PRO A 98 10.22 -11.60 -2.32
N HIS A 99 9.11 -11.03 -2.73
CA HIS A 99 7.88 -11.17 -1.95
C HIS A 99 6.65 -11.06 -2.84
N ALA A 100 5.53 -11.54 -2.29
CA ALA A 100 4.24 -11.51 -2.95
C ALA A 100 3.17 -11.49 -1.89
N TRP A 101 1.97 -11.07 -2.25
CA TRP A 101 0.86 -11.16 -1.32
C TRP A 101 -0.45 -11.33 -2.09
N CYS A 102 -1.45 -11.88 -1.43
CA CYS A 102 -2.79 -11.92 -1.97
C CYS A 102 -3.80 -11.91 -0.83
N ASN A 103 -5.03 -11.51 -1.17
CA ASN A 103 -6.13 -11.60 -0.23
C ASN A 103 -6.38 -13.07 0.09
N ALA A 104 -6.39 -13.42 1.37
CA ALA A 104 -6.56 -14.80 1.80
C ALA A 104 -8.03 -15.20 1.93
N SER A 105 -8.96 -14.25 1.76
CA SER A 105 -10.38 -14.52 1.88
C SER A 105 -10.99 -14.71 0.49
N GLU A 106 -12.02 -15.55 0.42
CA GLU A 106 -12.75 -15.74 -0.83
C GLU A 106 -13.97 -14.84 -0.94
N ASP A 107 -14.34 -14.18 0.15
CA ASP A 107 -15.61 -13.47 0.17
C ASP A 107 -15.54 -12.07 0.79
N ALA A 108 -14.38 -11.62 1.25
CA ALA A 108 -14.26 -10.33 1.89
C ALA A 108 -12.99 -9.63 1.43
N PRO A 109 -13.00 -8.30 1.32
CA PRO A 109 -11.78 -7.58 0.96
C PRO A 109 -10.77 -7.59 2.09
N VAL A 110 -9.51 -7.35 1.75
CA VAL A 110 -8.48 -7.08 2.73
C VAL A 110 -8.13 -5.59 2.63
N ARG A 111 -8.00 -4.96 3.80
CA ARG A 111 -7.60 -3.55 3.89
C ARG A 111 -6.32 -3.50 4.68
N MET A 112 -5.34 -2.77 4.16
CA MET A 112 -4.06 -2.71 4.84
C MET A 112 -3.38 -1.38 4.58
N ARG A 113 -2.47 -1.02 5.47
CA ARG A 113 -1.55 0.07 5.23
C ARG A 113 -0.23 -0.51 4.78
N VAL A 114 0.36 0.15 3.79
CA VAL A 114 1.64 -0.25 3.23
C VAL A 114 2.56 0.94 3.36
N ILE A 115 3.69 0.73 4.04
CA ILE A 115 4.65 1.79 4.28
C ILE A 115 5.95 1.42 3.60
N PHE A 116 6.47 2.34 2.80
CA PHE A 116 7.79 2.17 2.17
C PHE A 116 8.79 3.07 2.88
N SER A 117 9.93 2.51 3.26
CA SER A 117 11.00 3.29 3.86
C SER A 117 12.34 2.94 3.21
N PRO A 118 13.02 3.89 2.55
CA PRO A 118 12.58 5.28 2.33
C PRO A 118 11.36 5.36 1.44
N GLY A 119 10.75 6.53 1.41
CA GLY A 119 9.59 6.78 0.56
C GLY A 119 9.99 6.95 -0.89
N GLY A 120 8.97 6.93 -1.76
CA GLY A 120 9.17 7.18 -3.19
C GLY A 120 8.49 6.17 -4.09
N LEU A 121 8.24 4.94 -3.61
CA LEU A 121 7.62 3.92 -4.44
C LEU A 121 6.18 4.27 -4.83
N GLU A 122 5.54 5.16 -4.10
CA GLU A 122 4.19 5.58 -4.49
C GLU A 122 4.18 6.22 -5.87
N GLU A 123 5.32 6.72 -6.35
CA GLU A 123 5.36 7.32 -7.67
C GLU A 123 5.14 6.30 -8.78
N LEU A 124 5.54 5.05 -8.55
CA LEU A 124 5.24 3.99 -9.52
C LEU A 124 3.74 3.74 -9.58
N PHE A 125 3.08 3.80 -8.44
CA PHE A 125 1.62 3.64 -8.40
C PHE A 125 0.95 4.77 -9.16
N ARG A 126 1.36 6.01 -8.91
CA ARG A 126 0.78 7.17 -9.58
C ARG A 126 0.93 7.07 -11.09
N LYS A 127 2.10 6.61 -11.54
CA LYS A 127 2.43 6.58 -12.96
C LYS A 127 1.51 5.65 -13.74
N HIS A 128 1.06 4.58 -13.11
CA HIS A 128 0.25 3.56 -13.76
C HIS A 128 -1.21 3.57 -13.32
N ALA A 129 -1.59 4.52 -12.48
CA ALA A 129 -2.90 4.49 -11.84
C ALA A 129 -3.99 5.02 -12.75
N LYS A 130 -5.19 4.50 -12.53
CA LYS A 130 -6.44 5.04 -13.05
C LYS A 130 -7.32 5.36 -11.87
N THR A 131 -8.28 6.27 -12.08
CA THR A 131 -9.28 6.51 -11.06
C THR A 131 -10.07 5.23 -10.84
N ALA A 132 -10.21 4.84 -9.58
CA ALA A 132 -10.90 3.61 -9.25
C ALA A 132 -12.40 3.75 -9.53
N PRO A 133 -13.07 2.66 -9.93
CA PRO A 133 -14.53 2.69 -10.06
C PRO A 133 -15.17 2.99 -8.71
N ARG A 134 -16.31 3.62 -8.78
CA ARG A 134 -17.01 4.00 -7.56
C ARG A 134 -18.07 3.01 -7.17
#